data_59dd01fbc1939b4135aabc29235c2af1
#
_entry.id   59dd01fbc1939b4135aabc29235c2af1
#
_cell.length_a   1.000
_cell.length_b   1.000
_cell.length_c   1.000
_cell.angle_alpha   90.00
_cell.angle_beta   90.00
_cell.angle_gamma   90.00
#
_symmetry.space_group_name_H-M   'P 1'
#
loop_
_entity.id
_entity.type
_entity.pdbx_description
1 polymer ?
#
loop_
_entity_poly.entity_id
_entity_poly.type
_entity_poly.pdbx_seq_one_letter_code
_entity_poly.pdbx_strand_id
1 'polypeptide(L)'
;RDNREYQLYEMSTKDGVSGLQPQATVRYKGVPVGKVVRISFDPQIPGNVLIRIAVGENTPVTPATYAQLGYQGVTGLAHIQLDDDTKLPQQLKPGPSGLPRMPMKSSPLNMLADQGPVLLERVDEISRRLNAMLGDDNQKRVSESLENIAAAAGSINELAGTMNKAAAGLPQITADAHQTLQS
;
A
#
# COMPACT_ATOMS: atom_id res chain seq x y z
N ARG A 1 34.76 12.99 -0.54
CA ARG A 1 34.82 11.73 -1.26
C ARG A 1 34.47 10.57 -0.33
N ASP A 2 33.45 9.82 -0.72
CA ASP A 2 33.02 8.66 0.06
C ASP A 2 33.85 7.45 -0.28
N ASN A 3 34.53 6.91 0.72
CA ASN A 3 35.20 5.61 0.61
C ASN A 3 34.27 4.47 1.05
N ARG A 4 32.97 4.71 1.01
CA ARG A 4 32.00 3.69 1.37
C ARG A 4 32.01 2.56 0.37
N GLU A 5 32.07 1.36 0.86
CA GLU A 5 31.89 0.19 0.03
C GLU A 5 30.41 -0.07 -0.18
N TYR A 6 30.08 -0.44 -1.40
CA TYR A 6 28.71 -0.72 -1.78
C TYR A 6 28.58 -2.17 -2.18
N GLN A 7 27.45 -2.74 -1.84
CA GLN A 7 27.06 -4.06 -2.31
C GLN A 7 26.05 -3.88 -3.42
N LEU A 8 26.23 -4.61 -4.51
CA LEU A 8 25.31 -4.55 -5.64
C LEU A 8 24.26 -5.64 -5.51
N TYR A 9 23.04 -5.29 -5.83
CA TYR A 9 21.91 -6.21 -5.89
C TYR A 9 21.16 -5.99 -7.20
N GLU A 10 20.48 -7.04 -7.64
CA GLU A 10 19.62 -6.96 -8.82
C GLU A 10 18.21 -7.37 -8.46
N MET A 11 17.25 -6.80 -9.16
CA MET A 11 15.86 -7.20 -9.05
C MET A 11 15.23 -7.19 -10.43
N SER A 12 14.37 -8.18 -10.66
CA SER A 12 13.65 -8.34 -11.92
C SER A 12 12.16 -8.14 -11.66
N THR A 13 11.52 -7.33 -12.47
CA THR A 13 10.09 -7.04 -12.32
C THR A 13 9.38 -7.10 -13.65
N LYS A 14 8.17 -7.63 -13.64
CA LYS A 14 7.28 -7.61 -14.79
C LYS A 14 6.58 -6.26 -14.95
N ASP A 15 6.60 -5.45 -13.92
CA ASP A 15 5.89 -4.17 -13.89
C ASP A 15 6.69 -3.07 -14.57
N GLY A 16 5.98 -2.06 -15.06
CA GLY A 16 6.63 -0.87 -15.58
C GLY A 16 7.32 -0.09 -14.46
N VAL A 17 8.44 0.53 -14.78
CA VAL A 17 9.23 1.31 -13.82
C VAL A 17 9.27 2.79 -14.25
N SER A 18 8.17 3.29 -14.73
CA SER A 18 8.07 4.70 -15.16
C SER A 18 8.46 5.63 -14.03
N GLY A 19 9.26 6.63 -14.36
CA GLY A 19 9.76 7.59 -13.37
C GLY A 19 11.03 7.16 -12.66
N LEU A 20 11.44 5.90 -12.80
CA LEU A 20 12.70 5.42 -12.23
C LEU A 20 13.84 5.68 -13.21
N GLN A 21 14.90 6.26 -12.71
CA GLN A 21 16.07 6.63 -13.53
C GLN A 21 17.34 6.17 -12.84
N PRO A 22 18.44 6.01 -13.60
CA PRO A 22 19.75 5.85 -12.98
C PRO A 22 20.02 7.00 -12.00
N GLN A 23 20.69 6.71 -10.91
CA GLN A 23 20.95 7.62 -9.79
C GLN A 23 19.73 7.89 -8.90
N ALA A 24 18.58 7.27 -9.15
CA ALA A 24 17.44 7.33 -8.25
C ALA A 24 17.81 6.77 -6.86
N THR A 25 17.21 7.33 -5.83
CA THR A 25 17.55 6.97 -4.45
C THR A 25 17.03 5.58 -4.12
N VAL A 26 17.81 4.81 -3.36
CA VAL A 26 17.38 3.58 -2.71
C VAL A 26 17.27 3.87 -1.22
N ARG A 27 16.11 3.56 -0.64
CA ARG A 27 15.84 3.77 0.78
C ARG A 27 15.54 2.44 1.45
N TYR A 28 16.04 2.25 2.65
CA TYR A 28 15.70 1.12 3.49
C TYR A 28 14.89 1.64 4.67
N LYS A 29 13.61 1.26 4.71
CA LYS A 29 12.65 1.74 5.72
C LYS A 29 12.67 3.27 5.86
N GLY A 30 12.75 3.96 4.71
CA GLY A 30 12.75 5.41 4.66
C GLY A 30 14.10 6.09 4.74
N VAL A 31 15.16 5.35 5.06
CA VAL A 31 16.52 5.90 5.18
C VAL A 31 17.26 5.73 3.85
N PRO A 32 17.83 6.81 3.29
CA PRO A 32 18.63 6.69 2.06
C PRO A 32 19.88 5.83 2.31
N VAL A 33 20.03 4.75 1.53
CA VAL A 33 21.12 3.79 1.71
C VAL A 33 21.91 3.54 0.44
N GLY A 34 21.42 3.99 -0.72
CA GLY A 34 22.10 3.75 -1.97
C GLY A 34 21.42 4.39 -3.16
N LYS A 35 21.78 3.91 -4.33
CA LYS A 35 21.28 4.45 -5.60
C LYS A 35 21.06 3.36 -6.63
N VAL A 36 20.17 3.64 -7.58
CA VAL A 36 20.00 2.83 -8.76
C VAL A 36 21.19 3.08 -9.69
N VAL A 37 21.88 2.01 -10.08
CA VAL A 37 23.06 2.13 -10.96
C VAL A 37 22.75 1.81 -12.40
N ARG A 38 21.79 0.92 -12.65
CA ARG A 38 21.48 0.53 -14.02
C ARG A 38 20.04 0.04 -14.11
N ILE A 39 19.40 0.36 -15.23
CA ILE A 39 18.08 -0.16 -15.59
C ILE A 39 18.22 -0.75 -16.98
N SER A 40 17.86 -2.02 -17.13
CA SER A 40 17.97 -2.75 -18.40
C SER A 40 16.85 -3.79 -18.50
N PHE A 41 16.89 -4.62 -19.51
CA PHE A 41 15.94 -5.72 -19.64
C PHE A 41 16.55 -7.01 -19.14
N ASP A 42 15.71 -7.86 -18.53
CA ASP A 42 16.17 -9.15 -18.01
C ASP A 42 16.41 -10.12 -19.18
N PRO A 43 17.64 -10.62 -19.34
CA PRO A 43 17.93 -11.55 -20.43
C PRO A 43 17.29 -12.93 -20.24
N GLN A 44 16.94 -13.30 -19.00
CA GLN A 44 16.34 -14.61 -18.72
C GLN A 44 14.83 -14.61 -18.86
N ILE A 45 14.17 -13.50 -18.55
CA ILE A 45 12.72 -13.40 -18.55
C ILE A 45 12.32 -12.30 -19.53
N PRO A 46 11.95 -12.62 -20.77
CA PRO A 46 11.55 -11.60 -21.75
C PRO A 46 10.38 -10.78 -21.22
N GLY A 47 10.49 -9.47 -21.38
CA GLY A 47 9.48 -8.52 -20.91
C GLY A 47 9.70 -8.00 -19.51
N ASN A 48 10.60 -8.60 -18.74
CA ASN A 48 10.93 -8.07 -17.41
C ASN A 48 12.01 -7.00 -17.50
N VAL A 49 11.92 -6.04 -16.58
CA VAL A 49 12.92 -4.99 -16.40
C VAL A 49 13.87 -5.44 -15.28
N LEU A 50 15.17 -5.30 -15.54
CA LEU A 50 16.22 -5.63 -14.58
C LEU A 50 16.77 -4.33 -14.00
N ILE A 51 16.73 -4.21 -12.69
CA ILE A 51 17.21 -3.03 -11.97
C ILE A 51 18.40 -3.44 -11.12
N ARG A 52 19.51 -2.73 -11.26
CA ARG A 52 20.69 -2.92 -10.44
C ARG A 52 20.85 -1.75 -9.50
N ILE A 53 21.04 -2.04 -8.21
CA ILE A 53 21.23 -1.04 -7.17
C ILE A 53 22.54 -1.22 -6.46
N ALA A 54 23.11 -0.13 -5.98
CA ALA A 54 24.26 -0.13 -5.10
C ALA A 54 23.81 0.34 -3.72
N VAL A 55 24.06 -0.48 -2.70
CA VAL A 55 23.60 -0.24 -1.34
C VAL A 55 24.81 -0.27 -0.42
N GLY A 56 24.89 0.69 0.51
CA GLY A 56 25.98 0.75 1.46
C GLY A 56 26.10 -0.51 2.29
N GLU A 57 27.32 -0.93 2.60
CA GLU A 57 27.58 -2.17 3.33
C GLU A 57 26.92 -2.22 4.70
N ASN A 58 26.74 -1.08 5.33
CA ASN A 58 26.13 -1.00 6.66
C ASN A 58 24.62 -1.20 6.65
N THR A 59 24.01 -1.31 5.47
CA THR A 59 22.56 -1.55 5.36
C THR A 59 22.28 -2.99 5.74
N PRO A 60 21.31 -3.23 6.65
CA PRO A 60 21.01 -4.58 7.14
C PRO A 60 20.16 -5.37 6.16
N VAL A 61 20.68 -5.62 4.97
CA VAL A 61 19.99 -6.44 3.97
C VAL A 61 20.08 -7.91 4.40
N THR A 62 18.91 -8.56 4.46
CA THR A 62 18.77 -9.96 4.85
C THR A 62 18.07 -10.73 3.74
N PRO A 63 18.02 -12.08 3.83
CA PRO A 63 17.21 -12.85 2.87
C PRO A 63 15.72 -12.50 2.89
N ALA A 64 15.25 -11.83 3.94
CA ALA A 64 13.86 -11.36 4.03
C ALA A 64 13.65 -9.99 3.37
N THR A 65 14.69 -9.32 2.92
CA THR A 65 14.59 -7.99 2.32
C THR A 65 14.03 -8.07 0.91
N TYR A 66 13.10 -7.19 0.60
CA TYR A 66 12.53 -7.07 -0.74
C TYR A 66 12.57 -5.61 -1.20
N ALA A 67 12.48 -5.42 -2.50
CA ALA A 67 12.40 -4.11 -3.12
C ALA A 67 10.99 -3.80 -3.60
N GLN A 68 10.64 -2.54 -3.59
CA GLN A 68 9.36 -2.08 -4.12
C GLN A 68 9.56 -0.69 -4.71
N LEU A 69 8.88 -0.44 -5.83
CA LEU A 69 8.91 0.88 -6.44
C LEU A 69 8.06 1.84 -5.63
N GLY A 70 8.62 2.98 -5.25
CA GLY A 70 7.90 4.04 -4.57
C GLY A 70 7.89 5.30 -5.41
N TYR A 71 6.94 6.17 -5.17
CA TYR A 71 6.83 7.45 -5.87
C TYR A 71 6.95 8.60 -4.89
N GLN A 72 7.59 9.66 -5.32
CA GLN A 72 7.85 10.81 -4.50
C GLN A 72 6.88 11.93 -4.87
N GLY A 73 5.83 12.06 -4.09
CA GLY A 73 4.82 13.10 -4.28
C GLY A 73 4.09 12.99 -5.61
N VAL A 74 3.74 14.13 -6.17
CA VAL A 74 3.02 14.22 -7.44
C VAL A 74 3.95 14.43 -8.64
N THR A 75 5.27 14.44 -8.43
CA THR A 75 6.23 14.72 -9.49
C THR A 75 6.43 13.57 -10.45
N GLY A 76 5.99 12.37 -10.10
CA GLY A 76 6.20 11.17 -10.90
C GLY A 76 7.58 10.56 -10.79
N LEU A 77 8.46 11.15 -9.98
CA LEU A 77 9.78 10.57 -9.74
C LEU A 77 9.67 9.34 -8.86
N ALA A 78 10.32 8.29 -9.29
CA ALA A 78 10.30 7.01 -8.57
C ALA A 78 11.62 6.78 -7.84
N HIS A 79 11.55 6.00 -6.79
CA HIS A 79 12.71 5.53 -6.04
C HIS A 79 12.50 4.06 -5.68
N ILE A 80 13.56 3.42 -5.22
CA ILE A 80 13.47 2.04 -4.75
C ILE A 80 13.35 2.06 -3.23
N GLN A 81 12.33 1.36 -2.73
CA GLN A 81 12.10 1.20 -1.30
C GLN A 81 12.42 -0.24 -0.91
N LEU A 82 13.29 -0.40 0.09
CA LEU A 82 13.62 -1.71 0.65
C LEU A 82 12.92 -1.87 1.99
N ASP A 83 12.41 -3.07 2.22
CA ASP A 83 11.79 -3.44 3.49
C ASP A 83 11.94 -4.94 3.69
N ASP A 84 11.57 -5.44 4.85
CA ASP A 84 11.72 -6.85 5.19
C ASP A 84 10.36 -7.54 5.26
N ASP A 85 10.32 -8.77 4.76
CA ASP A 85 9.14 -9.64 4.84
C ASP A 85 9.60 -11.04 5.19
N THR A 86 9.34 -11.46 6.41
CA THR A 86 9.77 -12.77 6.91
C THR A 86 9.09 -13.95 6.21
N LYS A 87 8.05 -13.69 5.43
CA LYS A 87 7.36 -14.72 4.66
C LYS A 87 8.03 -15.05 3.34
N LEU A 88 9.04 -14.27 2.93
CA LEU A 88 9.75 -14.51 1.69
C LEU A 88 10.76 -15.65 1.84
N PRO A 89 11.11 -16.31 0.70
CA PRO A 89 12.18 -17.30 0.72
C PRO A 89 13.47 -16.71 1.25
N GLN A 90 14.16 -17.48 2.08
CA GLN A 90 15.30 -16.97 2.83
C GLN A 90 16.63 -17.11 2.10
N GLN A 91 16.64 -17.15 0.79
CA GLN A 91 17.89 -17.24 0.04
C GLN A 91 17.89 -16.25 -1.12
N LEU A 92 18.88 -15.35 -1.10
CA LEU A 92 19.16 -14.48 -2.22
C LEU A 92 20.04 -15.26 -3.21
N LYS A 93 19.40 -15.83 -4.24
CA LYS A 93 20.12 -16.57 -5.25
C LYS A 93 20.75 -15.61 -6.25
N PRO A 94 22.04 -15.81 -6.60
CA PRO A 94 22.66 -14.98 -7.62
C PRO A 94 21.99 -15.19 -8.99
N GLY A 95 21.81 -14.10 -9.75
CA GLY A 95 21.35 -14.15 -11.10
C GLY A 95 22.47 -14.45 -12.10
N PRO A 96 22.20 -14.34 -13.42
CA PRO A 96 23.22 -14.60 -14.43
C PRO A 96 24.45 -13.72 -14.33
N SER A 97 24.32 -12.52 -13.78
CA SER A 97 25.43 -11.61 -13.56
C SER A 97 26.29 -11.96 -12.35
N GLY A 98 25.90 -12.96 -11.56
CA GLY A 98 26.58 -13.32 -10.33
C GLY A 98 26.19 -12.45 -9.13
N LEU A 99 25.36 -11.42 -9.32
CA LEU A 99 24.92 -10.56 -8.23
C LEU A 99 23.70 -11.18 -7.53
N PRO A 100 23.60 -10.98 -6.20
CA PRO A 100 22.42 -11.43 -5.47
C PRO A 100 21.15 -10.79 -6.03
N ARG A 101 20.12 -11.59 -6.20
CA ARG A 101 18.81 -11.11 -6.66
C ARG A 101 17.87 -10.93 -5.48
N MET A 102 17.31 -9.74 -5.39
CA MET A 102 16.35 -9.38 -4.36
C MET A 102 14.95 -9.45 -4.96
N PRO A 103 13.97 -10.06 -4.26
CA PRO A 103 12.60 -10.06 -4.76
C PRO A 103 12.07 -8.63 -4.87
N MET A 104 11.28 -8.38 -5.89
CA MET A 104 10.64 -7.08 -6.07
C MET A 104 9.13 -7.26 -6.06
N LYS A 105 8.47 -6.57 -5.12
CA LYS A 105 7.01 -6.57 -5.03
C LYS A 105 6.45 -5.44 -5.89
N SER A 106 5.24 -5.66 -6.41
CA SER A 106 4.54 -4.63 -7.15
C SER A 106 4.23 -3.44 -6.25
N SER A 107 4.32 -2.22 -6.79
CA SER A 107 3.93 -1.03 -6.04
C SER A 107 2.42 -1.06 -5.77
N PRO A 108 1.95 -0.38 -4.70
CA PRO A 108 0.51 -0.32 -4.43
C PRO A 108 -0.29 0.22 -5.61
N LEU A 109 0.24 1.19 -6.35
CA LEU A 109 -0.43 1.74 -7.53
C LEU A 109 -0.53 0.72 -8.66
N ASN A 110 0.55 -0.03 -8.89
CA ASN A 110 0.54 -1.09 -9.91
C ASN A 110 -0.39 -2.23 -9.54
N MET A 111 -0.42 -2.60 -8.26
CA MET A 111 -1.36 -3.61 -7.77
C MET A 111 -2.80 -3.17 -7.98
N LEU A 112 -3.10 -1.93 -7.69
CA LEU A 112 -4.45 -1.39 -7.89
C LEU A 112 -4.83 -1.37 -9.37
N ALA A 113 -3.91 -0.96 -10.24
CA ALA A 113 -4.14 -0.94 -11.68
C ALA A 113 -4.37 -2.34 -12.25
N ASP A 114 -3.59 -3.32 -11.81
CA ASP A 114 -3.73 -4.70 -12.28
C ASP A 114 -5.04 -5.34 -11.79
N GLN A 115 -5.49 -5.00 -10.58
CA GLN A 115 -6.69 -5.57 -9.99
C GLN A 115 -7.96 -4.79 -10.31
N GLY A 116 -7.84 -3.61 -10.91
CA GLY A 116 -8.97 -2.77 -11.24
C GLY A 116 -10.07 -3.48 -12.04
N PRO A 117 -9.74 -4.13 -13.16
CA PRO A 117 -10.74 -4.88 -13.95
C PRO A 117 -11.40 -6.01 -13.15
N VAL A 118 -10.63 -6.71 -12.33
CA VAL A 118 -11.15 -7.80 -11.47
C VAL A 118 -12.11 -7.25 -10.43
N LEU A 119 -11.78 -6.10 -9.83
CA LEU A 119 -12.66 -5.45 -8.86
C LEU A 119 -13.97 -5.02 -9.51
N LEU A 120 -13.93 -4.49 -10.73
CA LEU A 120 -15.15 -4.12 -11.46
C LEU A 120 -16.02 -5.33 -11.75
N GLU A 121 -15.43 -6.45 -12.15
CA GLU A 121 -16.16 -7.69 -12.36
C GLU A 121 -16.82 -8.19 -11.07
N ARG A 122 -16.12 -8.10 -9.94
CA ARG A 122 -16.66 -8.51 -8.64
C ARG A 122 -17.82 -7.63 -8.20
N VAL A 123 -17.71 -6.32 -8.42
CA VAL A 123 -18.83 -5.40 -8.12
C VAL A 123 -20.06 -5.77 -8.94
N ASP A 124 -19.87 -6.03 -10.23
CA ASP A 124 -20.94 -6.44 -11.12
C ASP A 124 -21.60 -7.75 -10.66
N GLU A 125 -20.79 -8.73 -10.29
CA GLU A 125 -21.26 -10.01 -9.77
C GLU A 125 -22.03 -9.84 -8.47
N ILE A 126 -21.52 -9.01 -7.54
CA ILE A 126 -22.21 -8.71 -6.29
C ILE A 126 -23.55 -8.06 -6.57
N SER A 127 -23.59 -7.11 -7.51
CA SER A 127 -24.84 -6.46 -7.91
C SER A 127 -25.86 -7.45 -8.45
N ARG A 128 -25.41 -8.38 -9.29
CA ARG A 128 -26.29 -9.44 -9.82
C ARG A 128 -26.81 -10.34 -8.72
N ARG A 129 -25.96 -10.73 -7.78
CA ARG A 129 -26.34 -11.58 -6.64
C ARG A 129 -27.35 -10.85 -5.74
N LEU A 130 -27.12 -9.57 -5.50
CA LEU A 130 -28.06 -8.76 -4.74
C LEU A 130 -29.42 -8.69 -5.43
N ASN A 131 -29.43 -8.46 -6.75
CA ASN A 131 -30.67 -8.43 -7.52
C ASN A 131 -31.38 -9.79 -7.51
N ALA A 132 -30.63 -10.90 -7.57
CA ALA A 132 -31.20 -12.23 -7.51
C ALA A 132 -31.75 -12.56 -6.12
N MET A 133 -31.10 -12.08 -5.07
CA MET A 133 -31.55 -12.25 -3.68
C MET A 133 -32.73 -11.33 -3.35
N LEU A 134 -32.88 -10.23 -4.09
CA LEU A 134 -33.92 -9.26 -3.92
C LEU A 134 -35.14 -9.63 -4.80
N GLY A 135 -35.78 -10.78 -4.51
CA GLY A 135 -37.16 -11.00 -4.97
C GLY A 135 -38.04 -9.88 -4.41
N ASP A 136 -39.25 -9.72 -4.92
CA ASP A 136 -40.12 -8.59 -4.56
C ASP A 136 -40.27 -8.46 -3.02
N ASP A 137 -40.38 -9.58 -2.31
CA ASP A 137 -40.49 -9.55 -0.86
C ASP A 137 -39.20 -9.15 -0.17
N ASN A 138 -38.04 -9.54 -0.72
CA ASN A 138 -36.73 -9.20 -0.17
C ASN A 138 -36.37 -7.74 -0.40
N GLN A 139 -36.78 -7.17 -1.53
CA GLN A 139 -36.56 -5.75 -1.80
C GLN A 139 -37.26 -4.90 -0.74
N LYS A 140 -38.49 -5.26 -0.37
CA LYS A 140 -39.22 -4.57 0.68
C LYS A 140 -38.49 -4.64 2.02
N ARG A 141 -37.98 -5.81 2.38
CA ARG A 141 -37.24 -6.01 3.64
C ARG A 141 -35.93 -5.21 3.66
N VAL A 142 -35.21 -5.17 2.54
CA VAL A 142 -33.98 -4.39 2.43
C VAL A 142 -34.29 -2.90 2.55
N SER A 143 -35.35 -2.43 1.87
CA SER A 143 -35.77 -1.03 1.97
C SER A 143 -36.14 -0.66 3.41
N GLU A 144 -36.87 -1.51 4.12
CA GLU A 144 -37.20 -1.30 5.52
C GLU A 144 -35.96 -1.27 6.39
N SER A 145 -34.99 -2.18 6.15
CA SER A 145 -33.71 -2.20 6.87
C SER A 145 -32.90 -0.94 6.64
N LEU A 146 -32.87 -0.45 5.40
CA LEU A 146 -32.17 0.80 5.07
C LEU A 146 -32.83 2.01 5.74
N GLU A 147 -34.16 2.05 5.76
CA GLU A 147 -34.89 3.09 6.47
C GLU A 147 -34.58 3.07 7.96
N ASN A 148 -34.53 1.87 8.56
CA ASN A 148 -34.19 1.70 9.97
C ASN A 148 -32.78 2.16 10.26
N ILE A 149 -31.83 1.84 9.39
CA ILE A 149 -30.44 2.28 9.52
C ILE A 149 -30.35 3.81 9.42
N ALA A 150 -31.06 4.39 8.47
CA ALA A 150 -31.10 5.86 8.31
C ALA A 150 -31.69 6.55 9.51
N ALA A 151 -32.77 5.99 10.06
CA ALA A 151 -33.40 6.51 11.28
C ALA A 151 -32.44 6.42 12.48
N ALA A 152 -31.73 5.30 12.63
CA ALA A 152 -30.73 5.13 13.68
C ALA A 152 -29.59 6.15 13.54
N ALA A 153 -29.12 6.36 12.32
CA ALA A 153 -28.06 7.35 12.05
C ALA A 153 -28.52 8.76 12.37
N GLY A 154 -29.79 9.10 12.04
CA GLY A 154 -30.39 10.38 12.41
C GLY A 154 -30.46 10.56 13.92
N SER A 155 -30.87 9.54 14.64
CA SER A 155 -30.92 9.56 16.10
C SER A 155 -29.53 9.77 16.72
N ILE A 156 -28.51 9.13 16.17
CA ILE A 156 -27.12 9.29 16.61
C ILE A 156 -26.67 10.74 16.39
N ASN A 157 -27.00 11.32 15.24
CA ASN A 157 -26.64 12.71 14.92
C ASN A 157 -27.33 13.69 15.87
N GLU A 158 -28.60 13.48 16.18
CA GLU A 158 -29.32 14.31 17.14
C GLU A 158 -28.70 14.22 18.53
N LEU A 159 -28.34 13.00 18.95
CA LEU A 159 -27.69 12.81 20.24
C LEU A 159 -26.34 13.52 20.28
N ALA A 160 -25.53 13.40 19.24
CA ALA A 160 -24.24 14.08 19.16
C ALA A 160 -24.41 15.61 19.19
N GLY A 161 -25.41 16.13 18.50
CA GLY A 161 -25.73 17.55 18.52
C GLY A 161 -26.14 18.03 19.90
N THR A 162 -26.97 17.26 20.60
CA THR A 162 -27.39 17.56 21.96
C THR A 162 -26.20 17.55 22.91
N MET A 163 -25.33 16.57 22.77
CA MET A 163 -24.12 16.49 23.61
C MET A 163 -23.17 17.65 23.35
N ASN A 164 -22.99 18.06 22.10
CA ASN A 164 -22.18 19.22 21.75
C ASN A 164 -22.73 20.50 22.33
N LYS A 165 -24.04 20.71 22.28
CA LYS A 165 -24.69 21.88 22.88
C LYS A 165 -24.51 21.91 24.39
N ALA A 166 -24.66 20.77 25.05
CA ALA A 166 -24.46 20.67 26.48
C ALA A 166 -23.01 20.96 26.86
N ALA A 167 -22.05 20.42 26.09
CA ALA A 167 -20.64 20.65 26.33
C ALA A 167 -20.24 22.10 26.06
N ALA A 168 -20.79 22.73 25.04
CA ALA A 168 -20.50 24.13 24.71
C ALA A 168 -21.11 25.12 25.69
N GLY A 169 -22.31 24.80 26.24
CA GLY A 169 -23.02 25.67 27.11
C GLY A 169 -22.53 25.69 28.55
N LEU A 170 -21.81 24.63 28.97
CA LEU A 170 -21.44 24.47 30.39
C LEU A 170 -20.00 23.96 30.50
N PRO A 171 -19.00 24.84 30.38
CA PRO A 171 -17.59 24.44 30.46
C PRO A 171 -17.22 23.68 31.74
N GLN A 172 -17.87 23.99 32.85
CA GLN A 172 -17.62 23.32 34.13
C GLN A 172 -18.12 21.89 34.14
N ILE A 173 -19.14 21.59 33.34
CA ILE A 173 -19.73 20.25 33.23
C ILE A 173 -19.06 19.47 32.15
N THR A 174 -18.26 20.09 31.28
CA THR A 174 -17.57 19.39 30.19
C THR A 174 -16.71 18.24 30.71
N ALA A 175 -15.98 18.46 31.82
CA ALA A 175 -15.17 17.41 32.44
C ALA A 175 -16.05 16.27 32.97
N ASP A 176 -17.15 16.61 33.62
CA ASP A 176 -18.10 15.63 34.15
C ASP A 176 -18.81 14.88 33.02
N ALA A 177 -19.17 15.57 31.97
CA ALA A 177 -19.75 14.94 30.77
C ALA A 177 -18.78 13.98 30.11
N HIS A 178 -17.51 14.32 30.06
CA HIS A 178 -16.46 13.42 29.58
C HIS A 178 -16.35 12.18 30.45
N GLN A 179 -16.37 12.31 31.75
CA GLN A 179 -16.33 11.18 32.66
C GLN A 179 -17.57 10.29 32.50
N THR A 180 -18.73 10.89 32.36
CA THR A 180 -19.96 10.13 32.12
C THR A 180 -19.93 9.37 30.80
N LEU A 181 -19.37 9.96 29.77
CA LEU A 181 -19.25 9.30 28.48
C LEU A 181 -18.20 8.20 28.46
N GLN A 182 -17.20 8.30 29.32
CA GLN A 182 -16.13 7.31 29.42
C GLN A 182 -16.47 6.16 30.37
N SER A 183 -17.44 6.35 31.22
CA SER A 183 -17.84 5.34 32.21
C SER A 183 -18.85 4.32 31.67
#